data_dcfea081f5592ccf2afb865e41a5858f
#
_entry.id   dcfea081f5592ccf2afb865e41a5858f
#
_cell.length_a   1.000
_cell.length_b   1.000
_cell.length_c   1.000
_cell.angle_alpha   90.00
_cell.angle_beta   90.00
_cell.angle_gamma   90.00
#
_symmetry.space_group_name_H-M   'P 1'
#
loop_
_entity.id
_entity.type
_entity.pdbx_description
1 polymer ?
#
loop_
_entity_poly.entity_id
_entity_poly.type
_entity_poly.pdbx_seq_one_letter_code
_entity_poly.pdbx_strand_id
1 'polypeptide(L)'
;TSSVFGLFAQPGMSGYNATKFAVRGFTESLRQELDLQGCGVSATCVHPGGIRTDICRSSRIDANMTGFLIHSEQQARADFEKLFITDADQAAKVILQGVRKNKRRVLIGRDAYFLDLLARCLPAAYQALVVFASKRMAPKPRTPVFETNDETRL
;
A
#
# COMPACT_ATOMS: atom_id res chain seq x y z
N THR A 1 10.42 -3.85 7.30
CA THR A 1 8.95 -3.79 7.24
C THR A 1 8.51 -3.20 5.91
N SER A 2 7.77 -3.98 5.11
CA SER A 2 7.08 -3.55 3.91
C SER A 2 5.67 -3.01 4.28
N SER A 3 4.65 -3.38 3.55
CA SER A 3 3.24 -3.05 3.76
C SER A 3 2.40 -4.04 2.95
N VAL A 4 1.10 -4.07 3.16
CA VAL A 4 0.16 -4.63 2.18
C VAL A 4 0.33 -3.97 0.80
N PHE A 5 0.71 -2.69 0.77
CA PHE A 5 1.04 -1.96 -0.47
C PHE A 5 2.42 -2.29 -1.08
N GLY A 6 3.11 -3.30 -0.57
CA GLY A 6 4.19 -4.04 -1.22
C GLY A 6 3.72 -5.36 -1.86
N LEU A 7 2.41 -5.65 -1.80
CA LEU A 7 1.75 -6.83 -2.39
C LEU A 7 0.66 -6.42 -3.39
N PHE A 8 0.07 -5.25 -3.18
CA PHE A 8 -1.07 -4.71 -3.86
C PHE A 8 -0.84 -3.22 -4.10
N ALA A 9 -1.09 -2.73 -5.30
CA ALA A 9 -0.93 -1.32 -5.65
C ALA A 9 -2.28 -0.61 -5.78
N GLN A 10 -2.31 0.66 -5.38
CA GLN A 10 -3.51 1.49 -5.48
C GLN A 10 -3.18 2.88 -6.06
N PRO A 11 -4.18 3.57 -6.64
CA PRO A 11 -4.00 4.93 -7.17
C PRO A 11 -3.59 5.93 -6.08
N GLY A 12 -2.88 6.98 -6.48
CA GLY A 12 -2.47 8.06 -5.59
C GLY A 12 -1.30 7.76 -4.66
N MET A 13 -0.77 6.53 -4.68
CA MET A 13 0.34 6.10 -3.82
C MET A 13 1.48 5.44 -4.59
N SER A 14 1.72 5.81 -5.84
CA SER A 14 2.72 5.17 -6.70
C SER A 14 4.12 5.16 -6.09
N GLY A 15 4.60 6.28 -5.55
CA GLY A 15 5.90 6.37 -4.88
C GLY A 15 5.98 5.48 -3.64
N TYR A 16 4.93 5.49 -2.80
CA TYR A 16 4.85 4.62 -1.62
C TYR A 16 4.83 3.14 -2.03
N ASN A 17 3.99 2.77 -2.98
CA ASN A 17 3.93 1.41 -3.52
C ASN A 17 5.31 0.96 -4.01
N ALA A 18 6.00 1.79 -4.84
CA ALA A 18 7.32 1.47 -5.35
C ALA A 18 8.32 1.17 -4.23
N THR A 19 8.36 2.00 -3.18
CA THR A 19 9.26 1.78 -2.03
C THR A 19 8.93 0.48 -1.28
N LYS A 20 7.64 0.16 -1.10
CA LYS A 20 7.23 -1.04 -0.35
C LYS A 20 7.41 -2.34 -1.15
N PHE A 21 7.23 -2.30 -2.48
CA PHE A 21 7.62 -3.40 -3.36
C PHE A 21 9.14 -3.61 -3.36
N ALA A 22 9.93 -2.54 -3.39
CA ALA A 22 11.40 -2.63 -3.30
C ALA A 22 11.85 -3.26 -1.97
N VAL A 23 11.30 -2.84 -0.84
CA VAL A 23 11.61 -3.44 0.48
C VAL A 23 11.25 -4.93 0.50
N ARG A 24 10.13 -5.32 -0.10
CA ARG A 24 9.76 -6.73 -0.22
C ARG A 24 10.78 -7.50 -1.03
N GLY A 25 11.06 -7.06 -2.26
CA GLY A 25 12.01 -7.74 -3.17
C GLY A 25 13.39 -7.88 -2.53
N PHE A 26 13.91 -6.80 -1.95
CA PHE A 26 15.17 -6.82 -1.21
C PHE A 26 15.17 -7.84 -0.06
N THR A 27 14.13 -7.83 0.78
CA THR A 27 14.07 -8.73 1.95
C THR A 27 13.93 -10.21 1.51
N GLU A 28 13.16 -10.48 0.45
CA GLU A 28 12.98 -11.84 -0.09
C GLU A 28 14.29 -12.35 -0.70
N SER A 29 15.08 -11.51 -1.40
CA SER A 29 16.40 -11.86 -1.92
C SER A 29 17.40 -12.10 -0.79
N LEU A 30 17.54 -11.14 0.12
CA LEU A 30 18.43 -11.25 1.29
C LEU A 30 18.14 -12.54 2.10
N ARG A 31 16.88 -12.91 2.26
CA ARG A 31 16.50 -14.15 2.94
C ARG A 31 17.07 -15.39 2.25
N GLN A 32 17.03 -15.42 0.93
CA GLN A 32 17.58 -16.54 0.15
C GLN A 32 19.10 -16.61 0.27
N GLU A 33 19.78 -15.46 0.22
CA GLU A 33 21.23 -15.35 0.39
C GLU A 33 21.67 -15.85 1.77
N LEU A 34 20.96 -15.46 2.85
CA LEU A 34 21.23 -15.92 4.22
C LEU A 34 21.00 -17.42 4.38
N ASP A 35 19.96 -17.97 3.76
CA ASP A 35 19.69 -19.41 3.78
C ASP A 35 20.79 -20.19 3.03
N LEU A 36 21.29 -19.66 1.89
CA LEU A 36 22.40 -20.27 1.14
C LEU A 36 23.71 -20.25 1.95
N GLN A 37 23.98 -19.19 2.69
CA GLN A 37 25.15 -19.08 3.55
C GLN A 37 25.11 -20.02 4.76
N GLY A 38 23.92 -20.39 5.23
CA GLY A 38 23.77 -21.25 6.42
C GLY A 38 24.31 -20.64 7.71
N CYS A 39 24.41 -19.29 7.77
CA CYS A 39 25.06 -18.56 8.88
C CYS A 39 24.21 -18.42 10.15
N GLY A 40 23.02 -19.04 10.21
CA GLY A 40 22.11 -18.93 11.36
C GLY A 40 21.34 -17.61 11.45
N VAL A 41 21.57 -16.65 10.56
CA VAL A 41 20.84 -15.40 10.45
C VAL A 41 19.68 -15.56 9.47
N SER A 42 18.57 -14.88 9.73
CA SER A 42 17.41 -14.93 8.84
C SER A 42 16.72 -13.58 8.70
N ALA A 43 15.96 -13.38 7.62
CA ALA A 43 15.17 -12.19 7.38
C ALA A 43 13.68 -12.55 7.27
N THR A 44 12.81 -11.70 7.84
CA THR A 44 11.35 -11.84 7.78
C THR A 44 10.76 -10.57 7.15
N CYS A 45 10.08 -10.73 6.03
CA CYS A 45 9.34 -9.61 5.42
C CYS A 45 7.96 -9.47 6.06
N VAL A 46 7.67 -8.28 6.60
CA VAL A 46 6.42 -7.99 7.29
C VAL A 46 5.55 -7.09 6.42
N HIS A 47 4.27 -7.45 6.27
CA HIS A 47 3.28 -6.73 5.47
C HIS A 47 2.07 -6.35 6.34
N PRO A 48 2.15 -5.21 7.05
CA PRO A 48 1.00 -4.68 7.77
C PRO A 48 -0.07 -4.16 6.80
N GLY A 49 -1.33 -4.40 7.16
CA GLY A 49 -2.47 -3.66 6.64
C GLY A 49 -2.66 -2.34 7.40
N GLY A 50 -3.90 -1.95 7.67
CA GLY A 50 -4.23 -0.76 8.43
C GLY A 50 -3.95 -0.91 9.94
N ILE A 51 -2.83 -0.35 10.41
CA ILE A 51 -2.45 -0.35 11.83
C ILE A 51 -2.74 1.02 12.44
N ARG A 52 -3.44 1.05 13.56
CA ARG A 52 -3.75 2.29 14.31
C ARG A 52 -2.46 2.91 14.89
N THR A 53 -1.97 3.92 14.20
CA THR A 53 -0.80 4.72 14.55
C THR A 53 -1.01 6.14 14.02
N ASP A 54 -0.15 7.08 14.42
CA ASP A 54 -0.21 8.47 13.94
C ASP A 54 0.27 8.66 12.47
N ILE A 55 0.51 7.57 11.74
CA ILE A 55 1.03 7.62 10.37
C ILE A 55 0.13 8.44 9.43
N CYS A 56 -1.21 8.35 9.60
CA CYS A 56 -2.14 9.16 8.82
C CYS A 56 -2.02 10.64 9.10
N ARG A 57 -1.87 11.00 10.37
CA ARG A 57 -1.75 12.40 10.81
C ARG A 57 -0.45 13.02 10.35
N SER A 58 0.63 12.23 10.33
CA SER A 58 1.97 12.66 9.91
C SER A 58 2.18 12.61 8.40
N SER A 59 1.30 11.97 7.64
CA SER A 59 1.44 11.84 6.18
C SER A 59 1.18 13.18 5.48
N ARG A 60 1.90 13.42 4.39
CA ARG A 60 1.63 14.54 3.48
C ARG A 60 0.71 14.06 2.37
N ILE A 61 -0.33 14.82 2.10
CA ILE A 61 -1.24 14.60 0.98
C ILE A 61 -0.94 15.68 -0.05
N ASP A 62 -0.67 15.27 -1.29
CA ASP A 62 -0.42 16.20 -2.39
C ASP A 62 -1.72 16.94 -2.75
N ALA A 63 -1.64 18.27 -2.92
CA ALA A 63 -2.79 19.10 -3.25
C ALA A 63 -3.47 18.69 -4.57
N ASN A 64 -2.70 18.14 -5.53
CA ASN A 64 -3.21 17.66 -6.80
C ASN A 64 -4.13 16.43 -6.67
N MET A 65 -4.11 15.74 -5.52
CA MET A 65 -5.04 14.67 -5.22
C MET A 65 -6.47 15.16 -5.03
N THR A 66 -6.64 16.42 -4.58
CA THR A 66 -7.95 17.02 -4.36
C THR A 66 -8.63 17.32 -5.70
N GLY A 67 -9.85 16.83 -5.86
CA GLY A 67 -10.62 16.91 -7.11
C GLY A 67 -10.30 15.82 -8.13
N PHE A 68 -9.24 15.01 -7.90
CA PHE A 68 -8.92 13.85 -8.71
C PHE A 68 -9.29 12.52 -8.02
N LEU A 69 -8.78 12.27 -6.82
CA LEU A 69 -9.03 11.05 -6.07
C LEU A 69 -9.72 11.28 -4.73
N ILE A 70 -9.57 12.46 -4.15
CA ILE A 70 -10.14 12.84 -2.86
C ILE A 70 -10.98 14.11 -2.98
N HIS A 71 -12.02 14.23 -2.15
CA HIS A 71 -12.84 15.44 -2.07
C HIS A 71 -12.12 16.57 -1.31
N SER A 72 -11.49 16.21 -0.20
CA SER A 72 -10.67 17.11 0.61
C SER A 72 -9.64 16.29 1.38
N GLU A 73 -8.56 16.94 1.81
CA GLU A 73 -7.54 16.32 2.66
C GLU A 73 -8.14 15.80 3.98
N GLN A 74 -9.00 16.59 4.61
CA GLN A 74 -9.64 16.24 5.86
C GLN A 74 -10.51 14.99 5.74
N GLN A 75 -11.33 14.91 4.69
CA GLN A 75 -12.16 13.73 4.41
C GLN A 75 -11.31 12.50 4.14
N ALA A 76 -10.24 12.64 3.34
CA ALA A 76 -9.35 11.55 3.03
C ALA A 76 -8.68 10.98 4.30
N ARG A 77 -8.21 11.84 5.21
CA ARG A 77 -7.64 11.41 6.50
C ARG A 77 -8.67 10.64 7.33
N ALA A 78 -9.89 11.14 7.45
CA ALA A 78 -10.97 10.48 8.19
C ALA A 78 -11.35 9.11 7.58
N ASP A 79 -11.33 8.97 6.26
CA ASP A 79 -11.62 7.71 5.59
C ASP A 79 -10.47 6.72 5.72
N PHE A 80 -9.22 7.19 5.67
CA PHE A 80 -8.05 6.35 5.96
C PHE A 80 -8.05 5.83 7.41
N GLU A 81 -8.39 6.66 8.39
CA GLU A 81 -8.45 6.26 9.80
C GLU A 81 -9.44 5.10 10.04
N LYS A 82 -10.55 5.06 9.30
CA LYS A 82 -11.54 3.96 9.36
C LYS A 82 -10.98 2.61 8.90
N LEU A 83 -9.96 2.63 8.03
CA LEU A 83 -9.31 1.41 7.55
C LEU A 83 -8.27 0.86 8.54
N PHE A 84 -7.92 1.61 9.57
CA PHE A 84 -6.93 1.23 10.57
C PHE A 84 -7.60 0.49 11.72
N ILE A 85 -7.78 -0.82 11.50
CA ILE A 85 -8.56 -1.70 12.38
C ILE A 85 -7.70 -2.53 13.34
N THR A 86 -6.38 -2.61 13.11
CA THR A 86 -5.46 -3.42 13.92
C THR A 86 -4.68 -2.53 14.89
N ASP A 87 -4.63 -2.91 16.18
CA ASP A 87 -3.85 -2.19 17.18
C ASP A 87 -2.34 -2.44 17.01
N ALA A 88 -1.53 -1.44 17.37
CA ALA A 88 -0.07 -1.53 17.27
C ALA A 88 0.51 -2.67 18.13
N ASP A 89 -0.01 -2.87 19.35
CA ASP A 89 0.41 -3.97 20.24
C ASP A 89 0.09 -5.35 19.65
N GLN A 90 -1.08 -5.49 19.03
CA GLN A 90 -1.43 -6.72 18.34
C GLN A 90 -0.52 -6.96 17.13
N ALA A 91 -0.22 -5.93 16.37
CA ALA A 91 0.71 -6.00 15.25
C ALA A 91 2.11 -6.45 15.74
N ALA A 92 2.62 -5.85 16.80
CA ALA A 92 3.90 -6.23 17.39
C ALA A 92 3.95 -7.70 17.83
N LYS A 93 2.88 -8.20 18.49
CA LYS A 93 2.77 -9.62 18.87
C LYS A 93 2.83 -10.56 17.66
N VAL A 94 2.13 -10.22 16.57
CA VAL A 94 2.13 -11.01 15.34
C VAL A 94 3.52 -11.02 14.69
N ILE A 95 4.22 -9.88 14.67
CA ILE A 95 5.59 -9.77 14.17
C ILE A 95 6.53 -10.68 14.98
N LEU A 96 6.53 -10.53 16.30
CA LEU A 96 7.41 -11.31 17.18
C LEU A 96 7.15 -12.82 17.06
N GLN A 97 5.89 -13.24 16.96
CA GLN A 97 5.55 -14.63 16.70
C GLN A 97 6.08 -15.11 15.34
N GLY A 98 5.98 -14.27 14.30
CA GLY A 98 6.52 -14.58 12.99
C GLY A 98 8.03 -14.76 13.01
N VAL A 99 8.74 -13.87 13.68
CA VAL A 99 10.20 -13.93 13.84
C VAL A 99 10.61 -15.17 14.63
N ARG A 100 9.98 -15.44 15.79
CA ARG A 100 10.25 -16.63 16.61
C ARG A 100 10.02 -17.95 15.83
N LYS A 101 9.07 -17.96 14.91
CA LYS A 101 8.76 -19.12 14.04
C LYS A 101 9.57 -19.12 12.74
N ASN A 102 10.54 -18.23 12.62
CA ASN A 102 11.39 -18.05 11.43
C ASN A 102 10.60 -17.96 10.10
N LYS A 103 9.44 -17.28 10.13
CA LYS A 103 8.60 -17.11 8.94
C LYS A 103 9.27 -16.18 7.92
N ARG A 104 9.23 -16.55 6.65
CA ARG A 104 9.72 -15.72 5.55
C ARG A 104 8.87 -14.48 5.33
N ARG A 105 7.54 -14.62 5.54
CA ARG A 105 6.54 -13.57 5.35
C ARG A 105 5.54 -13.55 6.50
N VAL A 106 5.19 -12.34 6.95
CA VAL A 106 4.17 -12.11 7.98
C VAL A 106 3.18 -11.08 7.46
N LEU A 107 1.90 -11.45 7.37
CA LEU A 107 0.78 -10.54 7.10
C LEU A 107 0.13 -10.14 8.42
N ILE A 108 -0.27 -8.88 8.55
CA ILE A 108 -0.89 -8.35 9.76
C ILE A 108 -2.18 -7.62 9.40
N GLY A 109 -3.28 -8.07 10.00
CA GLY A 109 -4.63 -7.57 9.74
C GLY A 109 -5.36 -8.39 8.68
N ARG A 110 -6.69 -8.48 8.83
CA ARG A 110 -7.55 -9.25 7.91
C ARG A 110 -7.54 -8.66 6.50
N ASP A 111 -7.41 -7.35 6.41
CA ASP A 111 -7.26 -6.58 5.19
C ASP A 111 -6.02 -7.00 4.40
N ALA A 112 -4.88 -7.21 5.09
CA ALA A 112 -3.64 -7.66 4.45
C ALA A 112 -3.79 -9.06 3.83
N TYR A 113 -4.47 -9.98 4.51
CA TYR A 113 -4.75 -11.32 3.96
C TYR A 113 -5.69 -11.25 2.75
N PHE A 114 -6.73 -10.44 2.84
CA PHE A 114 -7.69 -10.26 1.74
C PHE A 114 -7.02 -9.68 0.50
N LEU A 115 -6.24 -8.60 0.65
CA LEU A 115 -5.58 -7.93 -0.47
C LEU A 115 -4.43 -8.77 -1.06
N ASP A 116 -3.69 -9.52 -0.25
CA ASP A 116 -2.69 -10.48 -0.75
C ASP A 116 -3.36 -11.58 -1.60
N LEU A 117 -4.47 -12.14 -1.10
CA LEU A 117 -5.22 -13.16 -1.84
C LEU A 117 -5.79 -12.60 -3.15
N LEU A 118 -6.39 -11.41 -3.10
CA LEU A 118 -6.93 -10.73 -4.29
C LEU A 118 -5.85 -10.51 -5.36
N ALA A 119 -4.68 -9.99 -4.96
CA ALA A 119 -3.58 -9.76 -5.89
C ALA A 119 -2.98 -11.06 -6.45
N ARG A 120 -3.03 -12.17 -5.71
CA ARG A 120 -2.56 -13.48 -6.17
C ARG A 120 -3.54 -14.14 -7.14
N CYS A 121 -4.83 -14.08 -6.82
CA CYS A 121 -5.85 -14.70 -7.66
C CYS A 121 -6.14 -13.90 -8.93
N LEU A 122 -6.00 -12.57 -8.87
CA LEU A 122 -6.29 -11.65 -9.95
C LEU A 122 -5.10 -10.70 -10.22
N PRO A 123 -3.93 -11.21 -10.63
CA PRO A 123 -2.68 -10.44 -10.62
C PRO A 123 -2.69 -9.16 -11.48
N ALA A 124 -3.49 -9.11 -12.52
CA ALA A 124 -3.71 -7.92 -13.35
C ALA A 124 -5.13 -7.36 -13.18
N ALA A 125 -6.14 -8.23 -13.10
CA ALA A 125 -7.54 -7.84 -13.09
C ALA A 125 -7.96 -7.09 -11.81
N TYR A 126 -7.27 -7.26 -10.66
CA TYR A 126 -7.56 -6.48 -9.46
C TYR A 126 -7.46 -4.97 -9.71
N GLN A 127 -6.60 -4.53 -10.63
CA GLN A 127 -6.43 -3.12 -10.97
C GLN A 127 -7.73 -2.52 -11.52
N ALA A 128 -8.45 -3.25 -12.36
CA ALA A 128 -9.75 -2.82 -12.86
C ALA A 128 -10.79 -2.68 -11.75
N LEU A 129 -10.78 -3.60 -10.77
CA LEU A 129 -11.65 -3.52 -9.59
C LEU A 129 -11.32 -2.31 -8.72
N VAL A 130 -10.03 -2.03 -8.52
CA VAL A 130 -9.58 -0.85 -7.77
C VAL A 130 -10.01 0.44 -8.48
N VAL A 131 -9.81 0.54 -9.79
CA VAL A 131 -10.24 1.69 -10.59
C VAL A 131 -11.75 1.89 -10.49
N PHE A 132 -12.52 0.80 -10.62
CA PHE A 132 -13.98 0.85 -10.51
C PHE A 132 -14.44 1.34 -9.13
N ALA A 133 -13.85 0.83 -8.06
CA ALA A 133 -14.14 1.26 -6.69
C ALA A 133 -13.73 2.73 -6.48
N SER A 134 -12.53 3.11 -6.93
CA SER A 134 -12.04 4.48 -6.81
C SER A 134 -12.91 5.50 -7.54
N LYS A 135 -13.39 5.17 -8.75
CA LYS A 135 -14.31 6.04 -9.51
C LYS A 135 -15.64 6.30 -8.81
N ARG A 136 -16.10 5.36 -7.98
CA ARG A 136 -17.34 5.55 -7.18
C ARG A 136 -17.14 6.43 -5.97
N MET A 137 -15.92 6.48 -5.44
CA MET A 137 -15.56 7.24 -4.24
C MET A 137 -14.96 8.61 -4.60
N ALA A 138 -14.35 8.74 -5.78
CA ALA A 138 -13.72 9.96 -6.24
C ALA A 138 -14.74 11.07 -6.55
N PRO A 139 -14.35 12.34 -6.44
CA PRO A 139 -15.12 13.46 -6.99
C PRO A 139 -15.36 13.24 -8.48
N LYS A 140 -16.46 13.83 -9.00
CA LYS A 140 -16.69 13.84 -10.45
C LYS A 140 -15.47 14.49 -11.12
N PRO A 141 -14.91 13.88 -12.17
CA PRO A 141 -13.73 14.42 -12.84
C PRO A 141 -14.00 15.86 -13.28
N ARG A 142 -13.11 16.78 -12.91
CA ARG A 142 -13.08 18.08 -13.56
C ARG A 142 -12.79 17.81 -15.03
N THR A 143 -13.56 18.45 -15.92
CA THR A 143 -13.27 18.44 -17.35
C THR A 143 -11.79 18.73 -17.55
N PRO A 144 -11.04 17.92 -18.31
CA PRO A 144 -9.63 18.19 -18.53
C PRO A 144 -9.55 19.57 -19.22
N VAL A 145 -8.92 20.53 -18.56
CA VAL A 145 -8.52 21.80 -19.18
C VAL A 145 -7.25 21.50 -19.97
N PHE A 146 -7.38 20.70 -21.03
CA PHE A 146 -6.47 20.79 -22.14
C PHE A 146 -7.05 21.89 -23.04
N GLU A 147 -6.74 23.13 -22.75
CA GLU A 147 -6.72 24.16 -23.79
C GLU A 147 -5.70 23.68 -24.81
N THR A 148 -6.20 23.12 -25.90
CA THR A 148 -5.43 23.05 -27.13
C THR A 148 -5.20 24.49 -27.54
N ASN A 149 -4.03 25.07 -27.16
CA ASN A 149 -3.53 26.25 -27.83
C ASN A 149 -3.23 25.84 -29.26
N ASP A 150 -4.30 25.83 -30.06
CA ASP A 150 -4.23 25.75 -31.50
C ASP A 150 -4.08 27.20 -32.00
N GLU A 151 -2.91 27.78 -31.76
CA GLU A 151 -2.45 28.99 -32.38
C GLU A 151 -1.00 28.82 -32.83
N THR A 152 -0.83 28.14 -33.94
CA THR A 152 0.25 28.47 -34.88
C THR A 152 -0.32 28.48 -36.28
N ARG A 153 -1.05 29.57 -36.57
CA ARG A 153 -1.01 30.16 -37.90
C ARG A 153 0.30 30.87 -38.02
N LEU A 154 1.15 30.46 -38.91
CA LEU A 154 1.82 31.18 -39.98
C LEU A 154 2.86 30.27 -40.63
#